data_50b825a459f91bbc960d61152049252d
#
_entry.id   50b825a459f91bbc960d61152049252d
#
_cell.length_a   1.000
_cell.length_b   1.000
_cell.length_c   1.000
_cell.angle_alpha   90.00
_cell.angle_beta   90.00
_cell.angle_gamma   90.00
#
_symmetry.space_group_name_H-M   'P 1'
#
loop_
_entity.id
_entity.type
_entity.pdbx_description
1 polymer ?
#
loop_
_entity_poly.entity_id
_entity_poly.type
_entity_poly.pdbx_seq_one_letter_code
_entity_poly.pdbx_strand_id
1 'polypeptide(L)'
;MKKLYIIIPAILCSTFAAAQTMTLKECLEKGVNNSYQIRLVKISEEKAANNDSWSYAGGMPSVNISGGYSGSVSNSDVTLASDGSTVSNRDVFDQTLNASVRADWTLFDGFSIQATRNLLEEMHRQGTIRTRTALEDYIASLTSEYYNLVRQTIRLKNLEYAAALSKERLRIVSSRYDMGGDSRLDLKQAQVYFNADSARSLKQREALASANIRINRLMSNQDLTLVHHAADTAINLIEGLDYQTLYDDMMATNASLLQAESNRSVAIQDRKTVQSRNYPYLRVNAAYGLTHSIYGNSVNSDRTNWGPSFGATLGMNLVNGRQRTQERNALLDIMSAETTVEQLELHLRANLDDFWQAYRNNLLLLELQKQNLKTAQETMEIAQERYMLGNLSGIEMREAQKSLLDAEESLLQVEYDIKICEISLLQISGRILKYME
;
A
#
# COMPACT_ATOMS: atom_id res chain seq x y z
N MET A 1 -64.09 27.07 16.60
CA MET A 1 -63.32 26.10 15.82
C MET A 1 -62.65 26.86 14.67
N LYS A 2 -61.38 27.31 14.88
CA LYS A 2 -60.55 27.94 13.82
C LYS A 2 -59.42 27.00 13.53
N LYS A 3 -59.43 26.41 12.34
CA LYS A 3 -58.33 25.57 11.84
C LYS A 3 -57.18 26.47 11.35
N LEU A 4 -56.04 26.39 12.04
CA LEU A 4 -54.80 27.08 11.69
C LEU A 4 -54.02 26.18 10.70
N TYR A 5 -53.93 26.56 9.42
CA TYR A 5 -53.08 25.90 8.44
C TYR A 5 -51.66 26.47 8.60
N ILE A 6 -50.74 25.65 9.11
CA ILE A 6 -49.31 25.93 9.11
C ILE A 6 -48.79 25.54 7.73
N ILE A 7 -48.47 26.54 6.89
CA ILE A 7 -47.74 26.38 5.65
C ILE A 7 -46.26 26.32 6.02
N ILE A 8 -45.64 25.11 5.92
CA ILE A 8 -44.21 24.90 6.01
C ILE A 8 -43.64 25.26 4.64
N PRO A 9 -42.78 26.28 4.50
CA PRO A 9 -42.04 26.50 3.27
C PRO A 9 -40.95 25.39 3.13
N ALA A 10 -41.13 24.47 2.19
CA ALA A 10 -40.11 23.57 1.77
C ALA A 10 -38.97 24.38 1.11
N ILE A 11 -37.97 24.70 1.89
CA ILE A 11 -36.72 25.25 1.34
C ILE A 11 -36.03 24.09 0.58
N LEU A 12 -36.22 24.09 -0.73
CA LEU A 12 -35.44 23.33 -1.66
C LEU A 12 -33.99 23.87 -1.57
N CYS A 13 -33.17 23.31 -0.70
CA CYS A 13 -31.73 23.41 -0.80
C CYS A 13 -31.32 22.66 -2.09
N SER A 14 -31.37 23.35 -3.22
CA SER A 14 -30.59 22.97 -4.40
C SER A 14 -29.11 23.08 -3.99
N THR A 15 -28.54 21.98 -3.57
CA THR A 15 -27.08 21.85 -3.51
C THR A 15 -26.59 22.01 -4.94
N PHE A 16 -26.22 23.24 -5.31
CA PHE A 16 -25.31 23.46 -6.41
C PHE A 16 -24.07 22.62 -6.04
N ALA A 17 -23.87 21.50 -6.72
CA ALA A 17 -22.60 20.84 -6.78
C ALA A 17 -21.64 21.83 -7.46
N ALA A 18 -21.11 22.76 -6.67
CA ALA A 18 -20.01 23.62 -7.09
C ALA A 18 -18.88 22.65 -7.44
N ALA A 19 -18.57 22.56 -8.72
CA ALA A 19 -17.44 21.81 -9.20
C ALA A 19 -16.19 22.29 -8.44
N GLN A 20 -15.75 21.52 -7.47
CA GLN A 20 -14.67 21.89 -6.57
C GLN A 20 -13.37 21.77 -7.33
N THR A 21 -12.74 22.91 -7.65
CA THR A 21 -11.38 22.91 -8.15
C THR A 21 -10.48 22.35 -7.04
N MET A 22 -9.69 21.34 -7.35
CA MET A 22 -8.83 20.62 -6.40
C MET A 22 -7.37 20.79 -6.81
N THR A 23 -6.56 21.30 -5.89
CA THR A 23 -5.10 21.36 -6.05
C THR A 23 -4.47 20.00 -5.75
N LEU A 24 -3.24 19.76 -6.23
CA LEU A 24 -2.50 18.54 -5.89
C LEU A 24 -2.34 18.39 -4.37
N LYS A 25 -1.98 19.46 -3.68
CA LYS A 25 -1.80 19.45 -2.21
C LYS A 25 -3.08 19.04 -1.48
N GLU A 26 -4.21 19.64 -1.81
CA GLU A 26 -5.51 19.26 -1.22
C GLU A 26 -5.88 17.80 -1.53
N CYS A 27 -5.56 17.34 -2.75
CA CYS A 27 -5.78 15.95 -3.14
C CYS A 27 -4.96 14.99 -2.28
N LEU A 28 -3.67 15.29 -2.08
CA LEU A 28 -2.75 14.49 -1.26
C LEU A 28 -3.17 14.51 0.22
N GLU A 29 -3.47 15.65 0.80
CA GLU A 29 -3.90 15.77 2.20
C GLU A 29 -5.18 14.98 2.46
N LYS A 30 -6.21 15.16 1.63
CA LYS A 30 -7.47 14.39 1.74
C LYS A 30 -7.23 12.89 1.54
N GLY A 31 -6.42 12.55 0.55
CA GLY A 31 -6.12 11.18 0.21
C GLY A 31 -5.40 10.44 1.34
N VAL A 32 -4.32 11.00 1.89
CA VAL A 32 -3.54 10.40 2.98
C VAL A 32 -4.40 10.21 4.23
N ASN A 33 -5.23 11.21 4.57
CA ASN A 33 -6.08 11.14 5.76
C ASN A 33 -7.19 10.08 5.65
N ASN A 34 -7.72 9.85 4.46
CA ASN A 34 -8.87 8.96 4.25
C ASN A 34 -8.46 7.55 3.75
N SER A 35 -7.22 7.34 3.30
CA SER A 35 -6.79 6.11 2.68
C SER A 35 -6.90 4.89 3.60
N TYR A 36 -7.68 3.89 3.18
CA TYR A 36 -7.75 2.60 3.85
C TYR A 36 -6.41 1.87 3.87
N GLN A 37 -5.62 2.00 2.80
CA GLN A 37 -4.30 1.37 2.70
C GLN A 37 -3.35 1.91 3.77
N ILE A 38 -3.24 3.23 3.90
CA ILE A 38 -2.40 3.87 4.93
C ILE A 38 -2.89 3.50 6.33
N ARG A 39 -4.21 3.48 6.55
CA ARG A 39 -4.80 3.09 7.83
C ARG A 39 -4.45 1.64 8.21
N LEU A 40 -4.53 0.71 7.26
CA LEU A 40 -4.19 -0.70 7.50
C LEU A 40 -2.71 -0.88 7.87
N VAL A 41 -1.81 -0.17 7.20
CA VAL A 41 -0.38 -0.25 7.51
C VAL A 41 -0.07 0.35 8.87
N LYS A 42 -0.67 1.50 9.25
CA LYS A 42 -0.55 2.08 10.59
C LYS A 42 -1.05 1.14 11.69
N ILE A 43 -2.17 0.44 11.49
CA ILE A 43 -2.65 -0.59 12.43
C ILE A 43 -1.62 -1.72 12.56
N SER A 44 -0.96 -2.12 11.47
CA SER A 44 0.10 -3.13 11.50
C SER A 44 1.34 -2.67 12.27
N GLU A 45 1.73 -1.40 12.10
CA GLU A 45 2.81 -0.75 12.87
C GLU A 45 2.47 -0.71 14.37
N GLU A 46 1.25 -0.32 14.73
CA GLU A 46 0.77 -0.30 16.11
C GLU A 46 0.78 -1.70 16.74
N LYS A 47 0.44 -2.75 15.99
CA LYS A 47 0.58 -4.13 16.44
C LYS A 47 2.04 -4.50 16.71
N ALA A 48 2.95 -4.10 15.86
CA ALA A 48 4.38 -4.33 16.07
C ALA A 48 4.89 -3.55 17.30
N ALA A 49 4.43 -2.31 17.51
CA ALA A 49 4.73 -1.52 18.70
C ALA A 49 4.20 -2.17 19.99
N ASN A 50 2.98 -2.72 19.97
CA ASN A 50 2.40 -3.44 21.12
C ASN A 50 3.19 -4.71 21.46
N ASN A 51 3.73 -5.40 20.45
CA ASN A 51 4.58 -6.59 20.66
C ASN A 51 5.98 -6.21 21.15
N ASP A 52 6.43 -4.98 20.98
CA ASP A 52 7.71 -4.46 21.42
C ASP A 52 7.72 -4.22 22.93
N SER A 53 7.62 -5.31 23.69
CA SER A 53 7.54 -5.27 25.15
C SER A 53 8.34 -6.41 25.80
N TRP A 54 8.84 -6.14 27.00
CA TRP A 54 9.52 -7.13 27.82
C TRP A 54 8.62 -8.33 28.17
N SER A 55 7.32 -8.06 28.35
CA SER A 55 6.32 -9.10 28.60
C SER A 55 6.16 -10.05 27.42
N TYR A 56 6.03 -9.51 26.21
CA TYR A 56 5.88 -10.31 24.99
C TYR A 56 7.16 -11.11 24.68
N ALA A 57 8.33 -10.56 25.01
CA ALA A 57 9.61 -11.27 24.91
C ALA A 57 9.75 -12.45 25.91
N GLY A 58 8.82 -12.62 26.84
CA GLY A 58 8.84 -13.68 27.84
C GLY A 58 9.59 -13.33 29.14
N GLY A 59 9.91 -12.06 29.35
CA GLY A 59 10.62 -11.59 30.56
C GLY A 59 9.75 -11.40 31.80
N MET A 60 8.42 -11.49 31.66
CA MET A 60 7.47 -11.36 32.76
C MET A 60 6.94 -12.73 33.19
N PRO A 61 6.57 -12.92 34.50
CA PRO A 61 5.91 -14.13 34.94
C PRO A 61 4.50 -14.26 34.33
N SER A 62 4.08 -15.51 34.06
CA SER A 62 2.71 -15.85 33.71
C SER A 62 1.97 -16.40 34.94
N VAL A 63 0.72 -15.97 35.15
CA VAL A 63 -0.13 -16.49 36.22
C VAL A 63 -1.36 -17.14 35.57
N ASN A 64 -1.54 -18.44 35.92
CA ASN A 64 -2.61 -19.25 35.37
C ASN A 64 -3.48 -19.79 36.48
N ILE A 65 -4.80 -19.85 36.27
CA ILE A 65 -5.76 -20.54 37.14
C ILE A 65 -6.23 -21.76 36.36
N SER A 66 -6.19 -22.90 37.02
CA SER A 66 -6.67 -24.15 36.43
C SER A 66 -7.56 -24.93 37.39
N GLY A 67 -8.58 -25.58 36.87
CA GLY A 67 -9.43 -26.49 37.57
C GLY A 67 -9.67 -27.76 36.72
N GLY A 68 -9.65 -28.90 37.30
CA GLY A 68 -9.85 -30.17 36.58
C GLY A 68 -10.58 -31.17 37.44
N TYR A 69 -11.39 -32.00 36.78
CA TYR A 69 -11.98 -33.21 37.34
C TYR A 69 -11.52 -34.38 36.47
N SER A 70 -11.07 -35.45 37.14
CA SER A 70 -10.76 -36.73 36.49
C SER A 70 -11.37 -37.88 37.25
N GLY A 71 -11.94 -38.81 36.52
CA GLY A 71 -12.40 -40.08 37.05
C GLY A 71 -11.70 -41.23 36.31
N SER A 72 -11.29 -42.28 37.02
CA SER A 72 -10.70 -43.46 36.42
C SER A 72 -11.33 -44.70 37.01
N VAL A 73 -11.61 -45.71 36.18
CA VAL A 73 -11.97 -47.03 36.58
C VAL A 73 -10.75 -47.94 36.37
N SER A 74 -10.29 -48.59 37.42
CA SER A 74 -9.11 -49.43 37.34
C SER A 74 -9.37 -50.85 37.84
N ASN A 75 -8.73 -51.81 37.20
CA ASN A 75 -8.64 -53.16 37.63
C ASN A 75 -7.16 -53.44 37.93
N SER A 76 -6.87 -53.98 39.14
CA SER A 76 -5.51 -54.29 39.54
C SER A 76 -5.43 -55.55 40.38
N ASP A 77 -4.40 -56.36 40.15
CA ASP A 77 -4.01 -57.48 40.99
C ASP A 77 -2.69 -57.10 41.68
N VAL A 78 -2.74 -56.97 43.00
CA VAL A 78 -1.57 -56.59 43.81
C VAL A 78 -1.13 -57.81 44.62
N THR A 79 0.06 -58.28 44.36
CA THR A 79 0.67 -59.35 45.17
C THR A 79 1.47 -58.75 46.33
N LEU A 80 1.10 -59.06 47.56
CA LEU A 80 1.75 -58.51 48.74
C LEU A 80 3.11 -59.18 48.95
N ALA A 81 4.14 -58.40 49.14
CA ALA A 81 5.48 -58.87 49.34
C ALA A 81 5.68 -59.55 50.70
N SER A 82 4.75 -59.37 51.66
CA SER A 82 4.82 -59.83 53.01
C SER A 82 4.50 -61.37 53.13
N ASP A 83 3.54 -61.87 52.34
CA ASP A 83 3.04 -63.26 52.44
C ASP A 83 2.74 -63.90 51.08
N GLY A 84 3.00 -63.19 49.96
CA GLY A 84 2.72 -63.69 48.61
C GLY A 84 1.24 -63.72 48.23
N SER A 85 0.35 -63.25 49.07
CA SER A 85 -1.09 -63.24 48.76
C SER A 85 -1.41 -62.17 47.65
N THR A 86 -2.35 -62.51 46.77
CA THR A 86 -2.80 -61.62 45.72
C THR A 86 -4.17 -61.03 46.08
N VAL A 87 -4.22 -59.69 46.13
CA VAL A 87 -5.47 -58.91 46.29
C VAL A 87 -5.93 -58.45 44.93
N SER A 88 -7.07 -58.87 44.46
CA SER A 88 -7.68 -58.49 43.20
C SER A 88 -8.70 -57.39 43.46
N ASN A 89 -8.46 -56.17 42.85
CA ASN A 89 -9.38 -55.05 42.85
C ASN A 89 -10.01 -54.95 41.45
N ARG A 90 -11.33 -54.97 41.38
CA ARG A 90 -12.08 -54.88 40.11
C ARG A 90 -13.01 -53.67 40.15
N ASP A 91 -13.12 -52.97 39.01
CA ASP A 91 -14.01 -51.83 38.76
C ASP A 91 -13.92 -50.71 39.83
N VAL A 92 -12.68 -50.46 40.31
CA VAL A 92 -12.41 -49.44 41.31
C VAL A 92 -12.52 -48.07 40.63
N PHE A 93 -13.47 -47.24 41.05
CA PHE A 93 -13.68 -45.90 40.51
C PHE A 93 -13.04 -44.89 41.44
N ASP A 94 -11.94 -44.29 40.97
CA ASP A 94 -11.26 -43.18 41.63
C ASP A 94 -11.59 -41.86 40.99
N GLN A 95 -11.81 -40.83 41.79
CA GLN A 95 -12.15 -39.48 41.33
C GLN A 95 -11.16 -38.48 41.93
N THR A 96 -10.77 -37.49 41.11
CA THR A 96 -9.91 -36.40 41.60
C THR A 96 -10.41 -35.05 41.08
N LEU A 97 -10.64 -34.14 42.00
CA LEU A 97 -10.92 -32.74 41.74
C LEU A 97 -9.66 -31.93 42.09
N ASN A 98 -9.17 -31.11 41.18
CA ASN A 98 -8.06 -30.21 41.42
C ASN A 98 -8.41 -28.80 41.06
N ALA A 99 -7.90 -27.81 41.82
CA ALA A 99 -7.96 -26.40 41.52
C ALA A 99 -6.65 -25.76 41.95
N SER A 100 -6.03 -24.97 41.09
CA SER A 100 -4.75 -24.33 41.42
C SER A 100 -4.58 -22.97 40.73
N VAL A 101 -3.87 -22.07 41.41
CA VAL A 101 -3.27 -20.89 40.85
C VAL A 101 -1.78 -21.11 40.76
N ARG A 102 -1.21 -20.95 39.58
CA ARG A 102 0.21 -21.16 39.29
C ARG A 102 0.84 -19.95 38.64
N ALA A 103 2.00 -19.55 39.14
CA ALA A 103 2.89 -18.58 38.57
C ALA A 103 4.16 -19.25 38.05
N ASP A 104 4.48 -19.03 36.76
CA ASP A 104 5.71 -19.53 36.14
C ASP A 104 6.54 -18.35 35.64
N TRP A 105 7.81 -18.33 35.95
CA TRP A 105 8.74 -17.27 35.56
C TRP A 105 10.08 -17.80 35.10
N THR A 106 10.54 -17.39 33.95
CA THR A 106 11.88 -17.66 33.45
C THR A 106 12.81 -16.53 33.90
N LEU A 107 13.66 -16.79 34.89
CA LEU A 107 14.61 -15.82 35.43
C LEU A 107 15.81 -15.63 34.52
N PHE A 108 16.25 -16.71 33.86
CA PHE A 108 17.37 -16.70 32.93
C PHE A 108 17.14 -17.80 31.87
N ASP A 109 17.38 -17.48 30.60
CA ASP A 109 17.19 -18.38 29.47
C ASP A 109 18.33 -18.34 28.46
N GLY A 110 19.55 -18.04 28.93
CA GLY A 110 20.71 -17.93 28.07
C GLY A 110 20.71 -16.66 27.20
N PHE A 111 20.11 -15.56 27.67
CA PHE A 111 19.91 -14.29 26.97
C PHE A 111 18.89 -14.33 25.81
N SER A 112 18.05 -15.39 25.72
CA SER A 112 17.02 -15.52 24.69
C SER A 112 15.98 -14.39 24.81
N ILE A 113 15.52 -14.08 26.03
CA ILE A 113 14.59 -12.98 26.30
C ILE A 113 15.16 -11.65 25.80
N GLN A 114 16.45 -11.40 26.08
CA GLN A 114 17.11 -10.16 25.61
C GLN A 114 17.23 -10.14 24.07
N ALA A 115 17.63 -11.23 23.46
CA ALA A 115 17.73 -11.33 22.00
C ALA A 115 16.35 -11.19 21.33
N THR A 116 15.31 -11.82 21.91
CA THR A 116 13.93 -11.68 21.46
C THR A 116 13.44 -10.23 21.62
N ARG A 117 13.78 -9.56 22.70
CA ARG A 117 13.43 -8.15 22.90
C ARG A 117 14.02 -7.27 21.80
N ASN A 118 15.31 -7.45 21.49
CA ASN A 118 15.98 -6.74 20.41
C ASN A 118 15.37 -7.08 19.01
N LEU A 119 14.97 -8.34 18.81
CA LEU A 119 14.25 -8.77 17.60
C LEU A 119 12.91 -8.04 17.46
N LEU A 120 12.13 -7.93 18.53
CA LEU A 120 10.85 -7.23 18.54
C LEU A 120 11.00 -5.73 18.28
N GLU A 121 12.05 -5.11 18.82
CA GLU A 121 12.42 -3.73 18.54
C GLU A 121 12.73 -3.51 17.03
N GLU A 122 13.52 -4.42 16.44
CA GLU A 122 13.76 -4.37 14.98
C GLU A 122 12.49 -4.62 14.16
N MET A 123 11.60 -5.50 14.61
CA MET A 123 10.29 -5.71 13.96
C MET A 123 9.38 -4.47 14.07
N HIS A 124 9.42 -3.75 15.18
CA HIS A 124 8.73 -2.46 15.32
C HIS A 124 9.30 -1.43 14.33
N ARG A 125 10.63 -1.31 14.27
CA ARG A 125 11.31 -0.44 13.29
C ARG A 125 10.93 -0.81 11.85
N GLN A 126 10.82 -2.10 11.52
CA GLN A 126 10.30 -2.54 10.22
C GLN A 126 8.87 -2.07 9.96
N GLY A 127 8.01 -2.08 10.98
CA GLY A 127 6.66 -1.55 10.92
C GLY A 127 6.64 -0.09 10.48
N THR A 128 7.47 0.74 11.11
CA THR A 128 7.62 2.17 10.78
C THR A 128 8.14 2.39 9.35
N ILE A 129 9.15 1.62 8.92
CA ILE A 129 9.67 1.69 7.54
C ILE A 129 8.59 1.29 6.54
N ARG A 130 7.81 0.22 6.79
CA ARG A 130 6.69 -0.19 5.92
C ARG A 130 5.61 0.86 5.81
N THR A 131 5.30 1.56 6.91
CA THR A 131 4.34 2.67 6.89
C THR A 131 4.86 3.81 6.01
N ARG A 132 6.16 4.14 6.10
CA ARG A 132 6.80 5.12 5.25
C ARG A 132 6.76 4.70 3.77
N THR A 133 7.16 3.47 3.45
CA THR A 133 7.09 2.94 2.07
C THR A 133 5.68 3.04 1.50
N ALA A 134 4.67 2.59 2.26
CA ALA A 134 3.29 2.66 1.82
C ALA A 134 2.80 4.11 1.60
N LEU A 135 3.28 5.07 2.40
CA LEU A 135 2.99 6.48 2.23
C LEU A 135 3.65 7.04 0.95
N GLU A 136 4.93 6.73 0.71
CA GLU A 136 5.66 7.13 -0.49
C GLU A 136 5.02 6.57 -1.76
N ASP A 137 4.66 5.28 -1.78
CA ASP A 137 3.96 4.62 -2.89
C ASP A 137 2.57 5.24 -3.15
N TYR A 138 1.86 5.55 -2.08
CA TYR A 138 0.55 6.17 -2.15
C TYR A 138 0.62 7.57 -2.74
N ILE A 139 1.57 8.40 -2.28
CA ILE A 139 1.80 9.76 -2.80
C ILE A 139 2.19 9.70 -4.28
N ALA A 140 3.10 8.79 -4.67
CA ALA A 140 3.48 8.60 -6.06
C ALA A 140 2.27 8.24 -6.94
N SER A 141 1.46 7.29 -6.50
CA SER A 141 0.28 6.82 -7.22
C SER A 141 -0.78 7.92 -7.36
N LEU A 142 -1.06 8.64 -6.27
CA LEU A 142 -2.06 9.70 -6.26
C LEU A 142 -1.61 10.91 -7.09
N THR A 143 -0.32 11.28 -7.01
CA THR A 143 0.26 12.36 -7.83
C THR A 143 0.22 12.01 -9.31
N SER A 144 0.56 10.77 -9.69
CA SER A 144 0.49 10.29 -11.06
C SER A 144 -0.94 10.32 -11.61
N GLU A 145 -1.93 9.92 -10.81
CA GLU A 145 -3.33 9.94 -11.24
C GLU A 145 -3.90 11.36 -11.28
N TYR A 146 -3.46 12.27 -10.40
CA TYR A 146 -3.81 13.68 -10.47
C TYR A 146 -3.32 14.30 -11.78
N TYR A 147 -2.06 14.11 -12.17
CA TYR A 147 -1.56 14.61 -13.44
C TYR A 147 -2.15 13.89 -14.65
N ASN A 148 -2.57 12.64 -14.51
CA ASN A 148 -3.39 11.99 -15.53
C ASN A 148 -4.75 12.67 -15.67
N LEU A 149 -5.42 13.07 -14.58
CA LEU A 149 -6.67 13.84 -14.63
C LEU A 149 -6.45 15.19 -15.34
N VAL A 150 -5.37 15.91 -15.03
CA VAL A 150 -4.98 17.15 -15.72
C VAL A 150 -4.83 16.91 -17.23
N ARG A 151 -4.07 15.88 -17.62
CA ARG A 151 -3.87 15.50 -19.02
C ARG A 151 -5.19 15.18 -19.73
N GLN A 152 -6.08 14.37 -19.12
CA GLN A 152 -7.36 14.03 -19.73
C GLN A 152 -8.26 15.27 -19.90
N THR A 153 -8.18 16.23 -18.99
CA THR A 153 -8.93 17.49 -19.04
C THR A 153 -8.45 18.37 -20.19
N ILE A 154 -7.13 18.54 -20.34
CA ILE A 154 -6.53 19.33 -21.44
C ILE A 154 -6.88 18.66 -22.79
N ARG A 155 -6.70 17.33 -22.89
CA ARG A 155 -7.03 16.58 -24.09
C ARG A 155 -8.50 16.70 -24.50
N LEU A 156 -9.42 16.68 -23.53
CA LEU A 156 -10.85 16.91 -23.82
C LEU A 156 -11.08 18.28 -24.40
N LYS A 157 -10.47 19.34 -23.83
CA LYS A 157 -10.58 20.71 -24.33
C LYS A 157 -10.10 20.83 -25.79
N ASN A 158 -8.96 20.21 -26.11
CA ASN A 158 -8.40 20.22 -27.47
C ASN A 158 -9.33 19.48 -28.46
N LEU A 159 -9.88 18.34 -28.07
CA LEU A 159 -10.82 17.59 -28.92
C LEU A 159 -12.18 18.29 -29.07
N GLU A 160 -12.68 18.97 -28.06
CA GLU A 160 -13.89 19.79 -28.15
C GLU A 160 -13.68 21.00 -29.09
N TYR A 161 -12.51 21.64 -29.02
CA TYR A 161 -12.14 22.67 -29.97
C TYR A 161 -12.07 22.17 -31.42
N ALA A 162 -11.43 21.01 -31.64
CA ALA A 162 -11.37 20.37 -32.95
C ALA A 162 -12.76 20.00 -33.49
N ALA A 163 -13.67 19.50 -32.65
CA ALA A 163 -15.05 19.19 -33.02
C ALA A 163 -15.85 20.45 -33.36
N ALA A 164 -15.67 21.54 -32.59
CA ALA A 164 -16.29 22.86 -32.88
C ALA A 164 -15.82 23.41 -34.25
N LEU A 165 -14.52 23.34 -34.54
CA LEU A 165 -13.96 23.73 -35.83
C LEU A 165 -14.49 22.91 -36.99
N SER A 166 -14.61 21.57 -36.83
CA SER A 166 -15.21 20.69 -37.84
C SER A 166 -16.70 20.98 -38.05
N LYS A 167 -17.43 21.35 -37.00
CA LYS A 167 -18.84 21.76 -37.08
C LYS A 167 -18.99 23.03 -37.90
N GLU A 168 -18.14 24.04 -37.64
CA GLU A 168 -18.16 25.32 -38.38
C GLU A 168 -17.81 25.08 -39.85
N ARG A 169 -16.82 24.24 -40.14
CA ARG A 169 -16.50 23.86 -41.53
C ARG A 169 -17.69 23.17 -42.22
N LEU A 170 -18.38 22.24 -41.55
CA LEU A 170 -19.58 21.64 -42.12
C LEU A 170 -20.67 22.67 -42.46
N ARG A 171 -20.84 23.67 -41.58
CA ARG A 171 -21.76 24.78 -41.79
C ARG A 171 -21.39 25.59 -43.07
N ILE A 172 -20.12 25.92 -43.25
CA ILE A 172 -19.60 26.65 -44.39
C ILE A 172 -19.80 25.87 -45.69
N VAL A 173 -19.41 24.58 -45.71
CA VAL A 173 -19.54 23.72 -46.89
C VAL A 173 -21.01 23.50 -47.23
N SER A 174 -21.90 23.35 -46.23
CA SER A 174 -23.35 23.24 -46.48
C SER A 174 -23.89 24.50 -47.19
N SER A 175 -23.53 25.70 -46.69
CA SER A 175 -23.95 26.95 -47.27
C SER A 175 -23.40 27.13 -48.71
N ARG A 176 -22.15 26.75 -48.98
CA ARG A 176 -21.57 26.81 -50.34
C ARG A 176 -22.22 25.81 -51.29
N TYR A 177 -22.56 24.59 -50.82
CA TYR A 177 -23.29 23.57 -51.59
C TYR A 177 -24.68 24.09 -51.98
N ASP A 178 -25.42 24.69 -51.06
CA ASP A 178 -26.74 25.27 -51.34
C ASP A 178 -26.70 26.41 -52.36
N MET A 179 -25.58 27.15 -52.46
CA MET A 179 -25.30 28.17 -53.45
C MET A 179 -24.71 27.61 -54.76
N GLY A 180 -24.46 26.32 -54.87
CA GLY A 180 -23.89 25.65 -56.04
C GLY A 180 -22.36 25.79 -56.18
N GLY A 181 -21.67 26.19 -55.10
CA GLY A 181 -20.20 26.38 -55.11
C GLY A 181 -19.40 25.12 -54.75
N ASP A 182 -19.92 24.27 -53.87
CA ASP A 182 -19.26 23.03 -53.42
C ASP A 182 -19.98 21.80 -53.97
N SER A 183 -19.29 20.67 -54.09
CA SER A 183 -19.85 19.40 -54.53
C SER A 183 -20.58 18.66 -53.40
N ARG A 184 -21.52 17.75 -53.80
CA ARG A 184 -22.13 16.83 -52.82
C ARG A 184 -21.12 15.93 -52.09
N LEU A 185 -19.99 15.65 -52.73
CA LEU A 185 -18.88 14.89 -52.13
C LEU A 185 -18.25 15.67 -50.97
N ASP A 186 -17.94 16.96 -51.17
CA ASP A 186 -17.35 17.81 -50.16
C ASP A 186 -18.26 17.95 -48.94
N LEU A 187 -19.58 18.11 -49.17
CA LEU A 187 -20.56 18.16 -48.08
C LEU A 187 -20.57 16.84 -47.29
N LYS A 188 -20.54 15.70 -47.95
CA LYS A 188 -20.52 14.38 -47.26
C LYS A 188 -19.22 14.11 -46.54
N GLN A 189 -18.08 14.54 -47.06
CA GLN A 189 -16.79 14.47 -46.39
C GLN A 189 -16.76 15.37 -45.15
N ALA A 190 -17.24 16.57 -45.22
CA ALA A 190 -17.31 17.48 -44.05
C ALA A 190 -18.17 16.86 -42.93
N GLN A 191 -19.30 16.21 -43.32
CA GLN A 191 -20.15 15.51 -42.36
C GLN A 191 -19.45 14.32 -41.68
N VAL A 192 -18.71 13.50 -42.45
CA VAL A 192 -17.92 12.37 -41.90
C VAL A 192 -16.86 12.88 -40.92
N TYR A 193 -16.16 13.97 -41.25
CA TYR A 193 -15.14 14.53 -40.37
C TYR A 193 -15.73 15.09 -39.07
N PHE A 194 -16.82 15.84 -39.11
CA PHE A 194 -17.52 16.32 -37.92
C PHE A 194 -17.99 15.17 -37.02
N ASN A 195 -18.57 14.11 -37.60
CA ASN A 195 -19.00 12.93 -36.87
C ASN A 195 -17.80 12.22 -36.19
N ALA A 196 -16.67 12.10 -36.88
CA ALA A 196 -15.46 11.49 -36.36
C ALA A 196 -14.87 12.30 -35.19
N ASP A 197 -14.79 13.63 -35.30
CA ASP A 197 -14.26 14.49 -34.24
C ASP A 197 -15.22 14.53 -33.02
N SER A 198 -16.55 14.54 -33.27
CA SER A 198 -17.56 14.42 -32.23
C SER A 198 -17.46 13.09 -31.49
N ALA A 199 -17.24 11.98 -32.19
CA ALA A 199 -17.06 10.66 -31.58
C ALA A 199 -15.79 10.58 -30.72
N ARG A 200 -14.68 11.22 -31.16
CA ARG A 200 -13.44 11.33 -30.39
C ARG A 200 -13.65 12.12 -29.09
N SER A 201 -14.37 13.25 -29.14
CA SER A 201 -14.70 14.07 -27.97
C SER A 201 -15.56 13.27 -26.96
N LEU A 202 -16.58 12.53 -27.44
CA LEU A 202 -17.42 11.67 -26.60
C LEU A 202 -16.59 10.57 -25.90
N LYS A 203 -15.71 9.90 -26.64
CA LYS A 203 -14.80 8.89 -26.07
C LYS A 203 -13.85 9.48 -25.04
N GLN A 204 -13.40 10.71 -25.25
CA GLN A 204 -12.52 11.40 -24.29
C GLN A 204 -13.27 11.79 -23.00
N ARG A 205 -14.55 12.12 -23.06
CA ARG A 205 -15.38 12.35 -21.87
C ARG A 205 -15.49 11.10 -21.01
N GLU A 206 -15.62 9.93 -21.64
CA GLU A 206 -15.58 8.64 -20.92
C GLU A 206 -14.22 8.42 -20.24
N ALA A 207 -13.11 8.69 -20.93
CA ALA A 207 -11.77 8.60 -20.37
C ALA A 207 -11.57 9.52 -19.15
N LEU A 208 -12.09 10.77 -19.23
CA LEU A 208 -12.05 11.72 -18.12
C LEU A 208 -12.92 11.25 -16.94
N ALA A 209 -14.12 10.72 -17.20
CA ALA A 209 -14.97 10.15 -16.15
C ALA A 209 -14.28 8.97 -15.45
N SER A 210 -13.61 8.10 -16.22
CA SER A 210 -12.82 6.99 -15.67
C SER A 210 -11.63 7.48 -14.82
N ALA A 211 -10.96 8.58 -15.21
CA ALA A 211 -9.90 9.18 -14.40
C ALA A 211 -10.44 9.74 -13.06
N ASN A 212 -11.62 10.37 -13.07
CA ASN A 212 -12.30 10.81 -11.84
C ASN A 212 -12.65 9.64 -10.91
N ILE A 213 -13.13 8.52 -11.45
CA ILE A 213 -13.42 7.32 -10.65
C ILE A 213 -12.14 6.77 -10.02
N ARG A 214 -11.02 6.75 -10.75
CA ARG A 214 -9.74 6.26 -10.22
C ARG A 214 -9.22 7.14 -9.09
N ILE A 215 -9.27 8.47 -9.25
CA ILE A 215 -8.82 9.40 -8.20
C ILE A 215 -9.72 9.32 -6.95
N ASN A 216 -11.05 9.22 -7.11
CA ASN A 216 -11.99 9.01 -6.02
C ASN A 216 -11.73 7.71 -5.26
N ARG A 217 -11.43 6.63 -5.98
CA ARG A 217 -11.04 5.35 -5.38
C ARG A 217 -9.75 5.47 -4.56
N LEU A 218 -8.72 6.14 -5.10
CA LEU A 218 -7.47 6.38 -4.36
C LEU A 218 -7.72 7.22 -3.10
N MET A 219 -8.51 8.29 -3.19
CA MET A 219 -8.87 9.11 -2.04
C MET A 219 -9.85 8.43 -1.07
N SER A 220 -10.31 7.23 -1.38
CA SER A 220 -11.32 6.49 -0.59
C SER A 220 -12.64 7.28 -0.40
N ASN A 221 -13.04 8.05 -1.40
CA ASN A 221 -14.33 8.72 -1.41
C ASN A 221 -15.47 7.70 -1.51
N GLN A 222 -16.53 7.89 -0.75
CA GLN A 222 -17.71 7.01 -0.81
C GLN A 222 -18.47 7.16 -2.14
N ASP A 223 -18.57 8.39 -2.64
CA ASP A 223 -19.12 8.66 -3.96
C ASP A 223 -17.98 8.64 -5.01
N LEU A 224 -17.92 7.54 -5.77
CA LEU A 224 -16.94 7.37 -6.82
C LEU A 224 -17.26 8.18 -8.09
N THR A 225 -18.47 8.71 -8.22
CA THR A 225 -18.91 9.48 -9.38
C THR A 225 -18.67 10.99 -9.23
N LEU A 226 -18.14 11.41 -8.09
CA LEU A 226 -17.81 12.80 -7.82
C LEU A 226 -16.83 13.34 -8.88
N VAL A 227 -17.19 14.46 -9.50
CA VAL A 227 -16.37 15.10 -10.53
C VAL A 227 -15.43 16.12 -9.88
N HIS A 228 -14.14 15.89 -10.02
CA HIS A 228 -13.10 16.83 -9.63
C HIS A 228 -12.58 17.57 -10.84
N HIS A 229 -12.40 18.87 -10.70
CA HIS A 229 -11.67 19.68 -11.66
C HIS A 229 -10.29 19.98 -11.08
N ALA A 230 -9.24 19.55 -11.79
CA ALA A 230 -7.89 19.91 -11.41
C ALA A 230 -7.74 21.44 -11.46
N ALA A 231 -7.11 22.04 -10.44
CA ALA A 231 -6.79 23.47 -10.43
C ALA A 231 -5.71 23.80 -11.45
N ASP A 232 -4.81 22.84 -11.71
CA ASP A 232 -3.74 22.97 -12.68
C ASP A 232 -4.28 22.89 -14.10
N THR A 233 -3.95 23.91 -14.91
CA THR A 233 -4.30 24.01 -16.34
C THR A 233 -3.16 23.54 -17.25
N ALA A 234 -2.00 23.22 -16.69
CA ALA A 234 -0.80 22.73 -17.36
C ALA A 234 -0.06 21.75 -16.45
N ILE A 235 0.80 20.92 -17.02
CA ILE A 235 1.67 20.01 -16.27
C ILE A 235 2.93 20.76 -15.86
N ASN A 236 3.05 21.09 -14.56
CA ASN A 236 4.19 21.80 -14.01
C ASN A 236 5.36 20.83 -13.84
N LEU A 237 6.47 21.09 -14.52
CA LEU A 237 7.69 20.30 -14.47
C LEU A 237 8.65 20.86 -13.41
N ILE A 238 9.41 19.97 -12.75
CA ILE A 238 10.45 20.34 -11.79
C ILE A 238 11.74 20.58 -12.57
N GLU A 239 12.35 21.73 -12.41
CA GLU A 239 13.64 22.06 -13.02
C GLU A 239 14.80 21.68 -12.08
N GLY A 240 15.95 21.33 -12.67
CA GLY A 240 17.21 21.21 -11.94
C GLY A 240 17.38 19.92 -11.14
N LEU A 241 16.77 18.79 -11.54
CA LEU A 241 17.10 17.50 -10.99
C LEU A 241 18.56 17.14 -11.36
N ASP A 242 19.34 16.69 -10.34
CA ASP A 242 20.73 16.27 -10.49
C ASP A 242 20.87 14.79 -10.17
N TYR A 243 21.51 14.04 -11.07
CA TYR A 243 21.68 12.60 -10.94
C TYR A 243 22.46 12.20 -9.70
N GLN A 244 23.59 12.89 -9.40
CA GLN A 244 24.42 12.52 -8.27
C GLN A 244 23.69 12.72 -6.95
N THR A 245 22.96 13.81 -6.84
CA THR A 245 22.12 14.09 -5.65
C THR A 245 21.03 13.03 -5.47
N LEU A 246 20.37 12.62 -6.56
CA LEU A 246 19.33 11.58 -6.52
C LEU A 246 19.92 10.21 -6.11
N TYR A 247 21.12 9.89 -6.61
CA TYR A 247 21.81 8.65 -6.26
C TYR A 247 22.23 8.63 -4.78
N ASP A 248 22.83 9.70 -4.29
CA ASP A 248 23.29 9.79 -2.89
C ASP A 248 22.09 9.71 -1.93
N ASP A 249 20.99 10.37 -2.27
CA ASP A 249 19.75 10.29 -1.47
C ASP A 249 19.11 8.89 -1.54
N MET A 250 19.09 8.27 -2.70
CA MET A 250 18.60 6.89 -2.86
C MET A 250 19.35 5.95 -1.90
N MET A 251 20.67 6.01 -1.87
CA MET A 251 21.48 5.17 -0.98
C MET A 251 21.25 5.47 0.50
N ALA A 252 20.97 6.73 0.84
CA ALA A 252 20.79 7.14 2.23
C ALA A 252 19.36 6.94 2.76
N THR A 253 18.34 7.12 1.91
CA THR A 253 16.96 7.30 2.40
C THR A 253 15.91 6.43 1.72
N ASN A 254 16.26 5.61 0.72
CA ASN A 254 15.29 4.75 0.04
C ASN A 254 14.65 3.77 1.04
N ALA A 255 13.33 3.81 1.14
CA ALA A 255 12.60 3.03 2.13
C ALA A 255 12.73 1.50 1.91
N SER A 256 12.83 1.05 0.65
CA SER A 256 13.01 -0.37 0.34
C SER A 256 14.40 -0.86 0.74
N LEU A 257 15.44 -0.04 0.58
CA LEU A 257 16.80 -0.35 1.01
C LEU A 257 16.88 -0.42 2.55
N LEU A 258 16.31 0.56 3.24
CA LEU A 258 16.20 0.57 4.70
C LEU A 258 15.43 -0.66 5.23
N GLN A 259 14.39 -1.12 4.51
CA GLN A 259 13.67 -2.34 4.85
C GLN A 259 14.53 -3.60 4.68
N ALA A 260 15.33 -3.69 3.63
CA ALA A 260 16.24 -4.81 3.41
C ALA A 260 17.36 -4.85 4.47
N GLU A 261 17.92 -3.71 4.85
CA GLU A 261 18.89 -3.61 5.94
C GLU A 261 18.29 -4.00 7.30
N SER A 262 17.04 -3.59 7.56
CA SER A 262 16.35 -3.99 8.78
C SER A 262 16.06 -5.51 8.77
N ASN A 263 15.73 -6.11 7.63
CA ASN A 263 15.60 -7.57 7.50
C ASN A 263 16.92 -8.30 7.84
N ARG A 264 18.06 -7.74 7.42
CA ARG A 264 19.39 -8.25 7.80
C ARG A 264 19.60 -8.16 9.31
N SER A 265 19.24 -7.04 9.93
CA SER A 265 19.31 -6.85 11.39
C SER A 265 18.45 -7.88 12.13
N VAL A 266 17.23 -8.15 11.65
CA VAL A 266 16.35 -9.20 12.18
C VAL A 266 17.02 -10.57 12.12
N ALA A 267 17.61 -10.95 10.99
CA ALA A 267 18.31 -12.23 10.84
C ALA A 267 19.49 -12.36 11.84
N ILE A 268 20.20 -11.27 12.11
CA ILE A 268 21.27 -11.21 13.12
C ILE A 268 20.71 -11.46 14.54
N GLN A 269 19.58 -10.85 14.90
CA GLN A 269 18.97 -11.07 16.22
C GLN A 269 18.38 -12.48 16.33
N ASP A 270 17.77 -13.00 15.28
CA ASP A 270 17.29 -14.39 15.23
C ASP A 270 18.43 -15.38 15.49
N ARG A 271 19.60 -15.18 14.87
CA ARG A 271 20.77 -16.02 15.16
C ARG A 271 21.15 -15.97 16.64
N LYS A 272 21.12 -14.80 17.28
CA LYS A 272 21.40 -14.68 18.72
C LYS A 272 20.38 -15.45 19.56
N THR A 273 19.10 -15.40 19.17
CA THR A 273 18.03 -16.17 19.82
C THR A 273 18.24 -17.68 19.66
N VAL A 274 18.71 -18.13 18.49
CA VAL A 274 19.07 -19.53 18.29
C VAL A 274 20.29 -19.91 19.14
N GLN A 275 21.32 -19.09 19.20
CA GLN A 275 22.54 -19.33 19.97
C GLN A 275 22.27 -19.35 21.49
N SER A 276 21.30 -18.57 21.97
CA SER A 276 20.95 -18.53 23.39
C SER A 276 20.57 -19.88 23.98
N ARG A 277 20.02 -20.77 23.15
CA ARG A 277 19.60 -22.14 23.54
C ARG A 277 20.74 -23.07 23.92
N ASN A 278 22.00 -22.66 23.70
CA ASN A 278 23.20 -23.40 24.15
C ASN A 278 23.61 -23.04 25.58
N TYR A 279 23.03 -21.99 26.13
CA TYR A 279 23.32 -21.54 27.49
C TYR A 279 22.36 -22.21 28.50
N PRO A 280 22.71 -22.26 29.79
CA PRO A 280 21.81 -22.73 30.83
C PRO A 280 20.58 -21.84 30.96
N TYR A 281 19.48 -22.42 31.45
CA TYR A 281 18.27 -21.66 31.79
C TYR A 281 17.89 -21.91 33.25
N LEU A 282 17.28 -20.88 33.88
CA LEU A 282 16.75 -20.94 35.23
C LEU A 282 15.27 -20.53 35.18
N ARG A 283 14.40 -21.49 35.55
CA ARG A 283 12.96 -21.26 35.67
C ARG A 283 12.54 -21.45 37.10
N VAL A 284 11.62 -20.59 37.55
CA VAL A 284 11.00 -20.73 38.88
C VAL A 284 9.49 -20.81 38.68
N ASN A 285 8.87 -21.61 39.56
CA ASN A 285 7.43 -21.71 39.62
C ASN A 285 6.94 -21.69 41.04
N ALA A 286 5.78 -21.10 41.26
CA ALA A 286 5.05 -21.15 42.52
C ALA A 286 3.58 -21.46 42.23
N ALA A 287 2.97 -22.31 43.04
CA ALA A 287 1.56 -22.60 42.91
C ALA A 287 0.92 -22.74 44.29
N TYR A 288 -0.36 -22.39 44.36
CA TYR A 288 -1.23 -22.72 45.50
C TYR A 288 -2.42 -23.51 44.96
N GLY A 289 -2.60 -24.74 45.49
CA GLY A 289 -3.59 -25.65 44.95
C GLY A 289 -4.36 -26.42 46.00
N LEU A 290 -5.50 -26.92 45.60
CA LEU A 290 -6.36 -27.86 46.30
C LEU A 290 -6.53 -29.11 45.41
N THR A 291 -6.31 -30.26 45.97
CA THR A 291 -6.63 -31.57 45.33
C THR A 291 -7.49 -32.35 46.28
N HIS A 292 -8.68 -32.75 45.87
CA HIS A 292 -9.59 -33.65 46.59
C HIS A 292 -9.75 -34.90 45.76
N SER A 293 -9.31 -36.05 46.33
CA SER A 293 -9.40 -37.38 45.71
C SER A 293 -10.33 -38.26 46.52
N ILE A 294 -11.23 -38.94 45.82
CA ILE A 294 -12.12 -39.98 46.37
C ILE A 294 -11.68 -41.31 45.76
N TYR A 295 -11.41 -42.28 46.63
CA TYR A 295 -10.89 -43.58 46.22
C TYR A 295 -11.98 -44.65 46.36
N GLY A 296 -12.20 -45.45 45.31
CA GLY A 296 -13.21 -46.49 45.29
C GLY A 296 -12.86 -47.73 46.11
N ASN A 297 -11.55 -47.97 46.29
CA ASN A 297 -11.08 -49.09 47.13
C ASN A 297 -9.70 -48.76 47.71
N SER A 298 -9.68 -48.09 48.85
CA SER A 298 -8.43 -47.75 49.58
C SER A 298 -8.71 -47.68 51.05
N VAL A 299 -7.66 -47.78 51.88
CA VAL A 299 -7.74 -47.59 53.33
C VAL A 299 -8.32 -46.22 53.70
N ASN A 300 -8.08 -45.24 52.87
CA ASN A 300 -8.69 -43.88 52.97
C ASN A 300 -9.79 -43.74 51.91
N SER A 301 -10.99 -43.37 52.33
CA SER A 301 -12.12 -43.13 51.41
C SER A 301 -11.96 -41.86 50.60
N ASP A 302 -11.33 -40.84 51.17
CA ASP A 302 -11.06 -39.57 50.56
C ASP A 302 -9.75 -38.95 51.09
N ARG A 303 -9.20 -38.04 50.32
CA ARG A 303 -7.99 -37.26 50.68
C ARG A 303 -8.07 -35.85 50.15
N THR A 304 -7.93 -34.89 51.02
CA THR A 304 -7.83 -33.46 50.61
C THR A 304 -6.44 -32.94 50.92
N ASN A 305 -5.75 -32.50 49.89
CA ASN A 305 -4.46 -31.81 49.98
C ASN A 305 -4.61 -30.37 49.51
N TRP A 306 -4.08 -29.43 50.26
CA TRP A 306 -4.05 -28.02 49.89
C TRP A 306 -2.79 -27.36 50.43
N GLY A 307 -2.29 -26.34 49.72
CA GLY A 307 -1.13 -25.61 50.19
C GLY A 307 -0.27 -25.04 49.07
N PRO A 308 0.76 -24.27 49.42
CA PRO A 308 1.70 -23.72 48.48
C PRO A 308 2.73 -24.79 48.05
N SER A 309 3.13 -24.69 46.79
CA SER A 309 4.27 -25.42 46.22
C SER A 309 5.16 -24.44 45.46
N PHE A 310 6.44 -24.64 45.50
CA PHE A 310 7.40 -23.82 44.74
C PHE A 310 8.52 -24.72 44.24
N GLY A 311 9.10 -24.32 43.12
CA GLY A 311 10.19 -25.07 42.49
C GLY A 311 11.10 -24.14 41.69
N ALA A 312 12.33 -24.56 41.55
CA ALA A 312 13.30 -23.95 40.67
C ALA A 312 13.93 -25.04 39.81
N THR A 313 14.05 -24.79 38.51
CA THR A 313 14.65 -25.73 37.56
C THR A 313 15.81 -25.03 36.86
N LEU A 314 17.02 -25.57 37.07
CA LEU A 314 18.21 -25.20 36.32
C LEU A 314 18.50 -26.30 35.30
N GLY A 315 18.61 -25.94 34.01
CA GLY A 315 18.90 -26.91 32.97
C GLY A 315 19.79 -26.37 31.88
N MET A 316 20.41 -27.24 31.13
CA MET A 316 21.25 -26.89 29.97
C MET A 316 21.22 -28.02 28.95
N ASN A 317 21.18 -27.70 27.67
CA ASN A 317 21.29 -28.69 26.59
C ASN A 317 22.77 -28.93 26.25
N LEU A 318 23.34 -30.04 26.63
CA LEU A 318 24.74 -30.37 26.37
C LEU A 318 25.02 -30.79 24.92
N VAL A 319 24.12 -31.63 24.37
CA VAL A 319 24.24 -32.13 22.99
C VAL A 319 22.88 -32.07 22.30
N ASN A 320 22.77 -31.28 21.25
CA ASN A 320 21.56 -31.17 20.43
C ASN A 320 21.95 -31.00 18.97
N GLY A 321 21.87 -32.08 18.16
CA GLY A 321 22.19 -32.02 16.73
C GLY A 321 21.28 -31.07 15.95
N ARG A 322 19.99 -30.97 16.31
CA ARG A 322 19.03 -30.05 15.73
C ARG A 322 19.45 -28.57 15.94
N GLN A 323 19.93 -28.28 17.15
CA GLN A 323 20.40 -26.95 17.51
C GLN A 323 21.58 -26.50 16.63
N ARG A 324 22.57 -27.37 16.42
CA ARG A 324 23.72 -27.10 15.54
C ARG A 324 23.29 -26.82 14.11
N THR A 325 22.30 -27.57 13.60
CA THR A 325 21.74 -27.32 12.26
C THR A 325 21.04 -25.96 12.19
N GLN A 326 20.23 -25.62 13.21
CA GLN A 326 19.56 -24.32 13.29
C GLN A 326 20.56 -23.15 13.32
N GLU A 327 21.68 -23.27 14.03
CA GLU A 327 22.73 -22.26 14.05
C GLU A 327 23.41 -22.05 12.68
N ARG A 328 23.66 -23.16 11.96
CA ARG A 328 24.19 -23.07 10.59
C ARG A 328 23.20 -22.44 9.64
N ASN A 329 21.92 -22.81 9.74
CA ASN A 329 20.86 -22.22 8.92
C ASN A 329 20.72 -20.71 9.22
N ALA A 330 20.72 -20.31 10.48
CA ALA A 330 20.65 -18.90 10.87
C ALA A 330 21.86 -18.08 10.33
N LEU A 331 23.04 -18.69 10.16
CA LEU A 331 24.15 -18.04 9.48
C LEU A 331 23.87 -17.86 7.98
N LEU A 332 23.31 -18.87 7.33
CA LEU A 332 22.92 -18.81 5.92
C LEU A 332 21.80 -17.78 5.69
N ASP A 333 20.87 -17.63 6.65
CA ASP A 333 19.81 -16.63 6.60
C ASP A 333 20.39 -15.20 6.62
N ILE A 334 21.45 -14.95 7.41
CA ILE A 334 22.17 -13.66 7.39
C ILE A 334 22.83 -13.45 6.02
N MET A 335 23.53 -14.42 5.48
CA MET A 335 24.16 -14.32 4.16
C MET A 335 23.12 -14.09 3.05
N SER A 336 21.96 -14.75 3.14
CA SER A 336 20.83 -14.54 2.24
C SER A 336 20.29 -13.11 2.33
N ALA A 337 20.16 -12.57 3.53
CA ALA A 337 19.71 -11.19 3.73
C ALA A 337 20.75 -10.17 3.20
N GLU A 338 22.04 -10.41 3.39
CA GLU A 338 23.11 -9.58 2.84
C GLU A 338 23.09 -9.59 1.30
N THR A 339 23.00 -10.77 0.67
CA THR A 339 22.87 -10.89 -0.78
C THR A 339 21.62 -10.19 -1.31
N THR A 340 20.52 -10.21 -0.53
CA THR A 340 19.27 -9.50 -0.89
C THR A 340 19.48 -7.99 -0.89
N VAL A 341 20.25 -7.44 0.05
CA VAL A 341 20.60 -6.00 0.08
C VAL A 341 21.42 -5.65 -1.18
N GLU A 342 22.48 -6.40 -1.48
CA GLU A 342 23.30 -6.17 -2.66
C GLU A 342 22.50 -6.25 -3.97
N GLN A 343 21.62 -7.23 -4.09
CA GLN A 343 20.73 -7.38 -5.24
C GLN A 343 19.80 -6.18 -5.38
N LEU A 344 19.23 -5.70 -4.25
CA LEU A 344 18.32 -4.55 -4.25
C LEU A 344 19.05 -3.26 -4.61
N GLU A 345 20.26 -3.03 -4.11
CA GLU A 345 21.09 -1.89 -4.48
C GLU A 345 21.33 -1.85 -6.01
N LEU A 346 21.70 -2.98 -6.61
CA LEU A 346 21.90 -3.08 -8.05
C LEU A 346 20.60 -2.78 -8.82
N HIS A 347 19.46 -3.31 -8.35
CA HIS A 347 18.17 -3.08 -8.98
C HIS A 347 17.72 -1.62 -8.88
N LEU A 348 17.87 -0.99 -7.70
CA LEU A 348 17.55 0.42 -7.52
C LEU A 348 18.40 1.33 -8.40
N ARG A 349 19.70 1.03 -8.51
CA ARG A 349 20.60 1.75 -9.41
C ARG A 349 20.17 1.61 -10.86
N ALA A 350 19.88 0.41 -11.33
CA ALA A 350 19.40 0.19 -12.69
C ALA A 350 18.09 0.96 -12.97
N ASN A 351 17.14 0.94 -12.04
CA ASN A 351 15.90 1.71 -12.17
C ASN A 351 16.16 3.23 -12.20
N LEU A 352 17.07 3.72 -11.35
CA LEU A 352 17.46 5.14 -11.36
C LEU A 352 18.07 5.52 -12.71
N ASP A 353 18.98 4.71 -13.26
CA ASP A 353 19.60 4.93 -14.55
C ASP A 353 18.55 4.95 -15.68
N ASP A 354 17.62 3.99 -15.69
CA ASP A 354 16.54 3.91 -16.69
C ASP A 354 15.63 5.14 -16.65
N PHE A 355 15.16 5.55 -15.46
CA PHE A 355 14.30 6.72 -15.33
C PHE A 355 15.07 8.02 -15.64
N TRP A 356 16.34 8.10 -15.28
CA TRP A 356 17.17 9.25 -15.60
C TRP A 356 17.39 9.40 -17.12
N GLN A 357 17.66 8.30 -17.81
CA GLN A 357 17.77 8.29 -19.26
C GLN A 357 16.46 8.72 -19.94
N ALA A 358 15.33 8.16 -19.49
CA ALA A 358 14.01 8.51 -19.98
C ALA A 358 13.70 10.01 -19.74
N TYR A 359 13.99 10.51 -18.54
CA TYR A 359 13.81 11.93 -18.19
C TYR A 359 14.60 12.85 -19.11
N ARG A 360 15.89 12.57 -19.30
CA ARG A 360 16.75 13.37 -20.20
C ARG A 360 16.28 13.35 -21.66
N ASN A 361 15.91 12.18 -22.16
CA ASN A 361 15.42 12.05 -23.53
C ASN A 361 14.11 12.79 -23.73
N ASN A 362 13.19 12.69 -22.78
CA ASN A 362 11.93 13.39 -22.83
C ASN A 362 12.09 14.93 -22.75
N LEU A 363 13.08 15.44 -21.99
CA LEU A 363 13.40 16.89 -22.01
C LEU A 363 13.87 17.37 -23.40
N LEU A 364 14.70 16.58 -24.09
CA LEU A 364 15.08 16.92 -25.46
C LEU A 364 13.89 16.86 -26.42
N LEU A 365 13.04 15.84 -26.26
CA LEU A 365 11.83 15.68 -27.04
C LEU A 365 10.82 16.81 -26.79
N LEU A 366 10.73 17.31 -25.55
CA LEU A 366 9.88 18.46 -25.19
C LEU A 366 10.19 19.69 -26.05
N GLU A 367 11.45 20.03 -26.22
CA GLU A 367 11.84 21.20 -27.03
C GLU A 367 11.49 21.01 -28.51
N LEU A 368 11.66 19.80 -29.04
CA LEU A 368 11.24 19.48 -30.40
C LEU A 368 9.72 19.56 -30.57
N GLN A 369 8.94 19.07 -29.59
CA GLN A 369 7.49 19.10 -29.68
C GLN A 369 6.92 20.52 -29.49
N LYS A 370 7.56 21.38 -28.68
CA LYS A 370 7.20 22.81 -28.59
C LYS A 370 7.40 23.52 -29.93
N GLN A 371 8.52 23.27 -30.61
CA GLN A 371 8.79 23.82 -31.92
C GLN A 371 7.81 23.30 -32.97
N ASN A 372 7.52 21.97 -32.95
CA ASN A 372 6.56 21.36 -33.83
C ASN A 372 5.14 21.92 -33.65
N LEU A 373 4.69 22.11 -32.40
CA LEU A 373 3.40 22.71 -32.11
C LEU A 373 3.30 24.13 -32.68
N LYS A 374 4.35 24.94 -32.47
CA LYS A 374 4.41 26.31 -33.02
C LYS A 374 4.24 26.29 -34.54
N THR A 375 5.00 25.46 -35.25
CA THR A 375 4.91 25.33 -36.71
C THR A 375 3.53 24.81 -37.17
N ALA A 376 2.93 23.85 -36.42
CA ALA A 376 1.59 23.38 -36.72
C ALA A 376 0.51 24.44 -36.52
N GLN A 377 0.65 25.28 -35.48
CA GLN A 377 -0.25 26.42 -35.25
C GLN A 377 -0.18 27.44 -36.41
N GLU A 378 1.03 27.87 -36.79
CA GLU A 378 1.26 28.78 -37.93
C GLU A 378 0.69 28.17 -39.23
N THR A 379 0.91 26.88 -39.48
CA THR A 379 0.37 26.17 -40.64
C THR A 379 -1.16 26.15 -40.63
N MET A 380 -1.79 25.94 -39.48
CA MET A 380 -3.23 25.92 -39.31
C MET A 380 -3.83 27.33 -39.57
N GLU A 381 -3.21 28.40 -39.05
CA GLU A 381 -3.64 29.76 -39.30
C GLU A 381 -3.63 30.09 -40.80
N ILE A 382 -2.51 29.83 -41.49
CA ILE A 382 -2.38 30.05 -42.94
C ILE A 382 -3.42 29.21 -43.71
N ALA A 383 -3.60 27.94 -43.32
CA ALA A 383 -4.58 27.05 -43.97
C ALA A 383 -6.02 27.57 -43.79
N GLN A 384 -6.35 28.10 -42.60
CA GLN A 384 -7.66 28.65 -42.31
C GLN A 384 -7.94 29.89 -43.13
N GLU A 385 -7.00 30.84 -43.23
CA GLU A 385 -7.12 32.04 -44.05
C GLU A 385 -7.33 31.69 -45.54
N ARG A 386 -6.49 30.80 -46.10
CA ARG A 386 -6.59 30.38 -47.50
C ARG A 386 -7.90 29.63 -47.80
N TYR A 387 -8.38 28.80 -46.86
CA TYR A 387 -9.65 28.10 -46.97
C TYR A 387 -10.85 29.07 -46.99
N MET A 388 -10.83 30.11 -46.16
CA MET A 388 -11.88 31.13 -46.15
C MET A 388 -11.94 31.93 -47.46
N LEU A 389 -10.78 32.18 -48.08
CA LEU A 389 -10.67 32.83 -49.39
C LEU A 389 -11.00 31.91 -50.56
N GLY A 390 -11.27 30.60 -50.33
CA GLY A 390 -11.53 29.60 -51.36
C GLY A 390 -10.29 29.11 -52.10
N ASN A 391 -9.09 29.40 -51.61
CA ASN A 391 -7.80 29.10 -52.23
C ASN A 391 -7.15 27.82 -51.63
N LEU A 392 -7.89 27.06 -50.84
CA LEU A 392 -7.44 25.78 -50.24
C LEU A 392 -8.57 24.74 -50.28
N SER A 393 -8.23 23.51 -50.55
CA SER A 393 -9.21 22.41 -50.54
C SER A 393 -9.62 22.01 -49.13
N GLY A 394 -10.82 21.43 -48.98
CA GLY A 394 -11.28 20.90 -47.69
C GLY A 394 -10.40 19.73 -47.14
N ILE A 395 -9.68 19.02 -47.99
CA ILE A 395 -8.74 17.95 -47.61
C ILE A 395 -7.47 18.58 -46.99
N GLU A 396 -6.88 19.58 -47.65
CA GLU A 396 -5.67 20.25 -47.14
C GLU A 396 -5.95 20.98 -45.83
N MET A 397 -7.12 21.61 -45.68
CA MET A 397 -7.55 22.21 -44.41
C MET A 397 -7.69 21.14 -43.31
N ARG A 398 -8.21 19.94 -43.65
CA ARG A 398 -8.32 18.83 -42.70
C ARG A 398 -6.95 18.28 -42.25
N GLU A 399 -5.99 18.25 -43.19
CA GLU A 399 -4.63 17.81 -42.85
C GLU A 399 -3.93 18.77 -41.91
N ALA A 400 -4.07 20.08 -42.12
CA ALA A 400 -3.55 21.12 -41.22
C ALA A 400 -4.18 21.03 -39.82
N GLN A 401 -5.51 20.83 -39.76
CA GLN A 401 -6.23 20.63 -38.50
C GLN A 401 -5.77 19.35 -37.75
N LYS A 402 -5.56 18.25 -38.48
CA LYS A 402 -5.07 17.01 -37.91
C LYS A 402 -3.65 17.15 -37.40
N SER A 403 -2.76 17.80 -38.18
CA SER A 403 -1.37 18.06 -37.78
C SER A 403 -1.28 18.89 -36.51
N LEU A 404 -2.13 19.89 -36.34
CA LEU A 404 -2.22 20.67 -35.11
C LEU A 404 -2.64 19.82 -33.93
N LEU A 405 -3.71 19.03 -34.07
CA LEU A 405 -4.20 18.17 -33.00
C LEU A 405 -3.17 17.09 -32.60
N ASP A 406 -2.47 16.49 -33.57
CA ASP A 406 -1.43 15.50 -33.35
C ASP A 406 -0.20 16.14 -32.63
N ALA A 407 0.15 17.40 -32.95
CA ALA A 407 1.22 18.14 -32.29
C ALA A 407 0.85 18.51 -30.84
N GLU A 408 -0.39 18.95 -30.58
CA GLU A 408 -0.92 19.22 -29.23
C GLU A 408 -0.91 17.94 -28.38
N GLU A 409 -1.36 16.82 -28.93
CA GLU A 409 -1.40 15.54 -28.24
C GLU A 409 0.02 15.02 -27.93
N SER A 410 0.96 15.16 -28.89
CA SER A 410 2.35 14.77 -28.72
C SER A 410 3.07 15.60 -27.65
N LEU A 411 2.87 16.91 -27.61
CA LEU A 411 3.44 17.77 -26.57
C LEU A 411 2.89 17.39 -25.20
N LEU A 412 1.57 17.27 -25.06
CA LEU A 412 0.91 16.92 -23.81
C LEU A 412 1.35 15.54 -23.29
N GLN A 413 1.59 14.59 -24.21
CA GLN A 413 2.10 13.27 -23.84
C GLN A 413 3.52 13.36 -23.30
N VAL A 414 4.43 14.11 -23.95
CA VAL A 414 5.81 14.28 -23.49
C VAL A 414 5.87 14.99 -22.14
N GLU A 415 5.07 16.03 -21.93
CA GLU A 415 4.97 16.70 -20.61
C GLU A 415 4.54 15.74 -19.51
N TYR A 416 3.55 14.90 -19.80
CA TYR A 416 3.11 13.88 -18.85
C TYR A 416 4.19 12.82 -18.61
N ASP A 417 4.89 12.35 -19.62
CA ASP A 417 5.96 11.34 -19.49
C ASP A 417 7.13 11.87 -18.67
N ILE A 418 7.50 13.15 -18.84
CA ILE A 418 8.50 13.82 -18.00
C ILE A 418 8.02 13.82 -16.53
N LYS A 419 6.76 14.18 -16.29
CA LYS A 419 6.20 14.22 -14.94
C LYS A 419 6.20 12.84 -14.27
N ILE A 420 5.90 11.77 -14.99
CA ILE A 420 5.99 10.40 -14.48
C ILE A 420 7.44 10.03 -14.15
N CYS A 421 8.41 10.40 -15.00
CA CYS A 421 9.82 10.21 -14.70
C CYS A 421 10.25 10.98 -13.43
N GLU A 422 9.83 12.23 -13.27
CA GLU A 422 10.09 13.03 -12.06
C GLU A 422 9.55 12.35 -10.79
N ILE A 423 8.28 11.91 -10.82
CA ILE A 423 7.65 11.21 -9.70
C ILE A 423 8.45 9.96 -9.35
N SER A 424 8.84 9.15 -10.35
CA SER A 424 9.60 7.93 -10.15
C SER A 424 11.01 8.21 -9.61
N LEU A 425 11.71 9.22 -10.11
CA LEU A 425 13.03 9.65 -9.63
C LEU A 425 12.96 10.14 -8.17
N LEU A 426 11.94 10.92 -7.82
CA LEU A 426 11.73 11.39 -6.45
C LEU A 426 11.33 10.25 -5.50
N GLN A 427 10.57 9.27 -5.98
CA GLN A 427 10.20 8.09 -5.20
C GLN A 427 11.43 7.21 -4.92
N ILE A 428 12.25 6.91 -5.94
CA ILE A 428 13.46 6.10 -5.78
C ILE A 428 14.46 6.80 -4.86
N SER A 429 14.59 8.13 -4.95
CA SER A 429 15.47 8.90 -4.07
C SER A 429 14.91 9.15 -2.66
N GLY A 430 13.68 8.67 -2.34
CA GLY A 430 13.02 8.88 -1.04
C GLY A 430 12.59 10.33 -0.79
N ARG A 431 12.54 11.18 -1.84
CA ARG A 431 12.15 12.60 -1.77
C ARG A 431 10.71 12.88 -2.16
N ILE A 432 9.90 11.85 -2.43
CA ILE A 432 8.52 12.02 -2.93
C ILE A 432 7.64 12.83 -1.98
N LEU A 433 7.93 12.85 -0.68
CA LEU A 433 7.22 13.63 0.33
C LEU A 433 7.26 15.14 0.07
N LYS A 434 8.20 15.63 -0.76
CA LYS A 434 8.28 17.03 -1.18
C LYS A 434 7.00 17.52 -1.86
N TYR A 435 6.20 16.62 -2.45
CA TYR A 435 4.89 16.99 -3.02
C TYR A 435 3.84 17.38 -1.95
N MET A 436 4.09 17.09 -0.66
CA MET A 436 3.20 17.47 0.43
C MET A 436 3.58 18.81 1.10
N GLU A 437 4.79 19.30 0.85
CA GLU A 437 5.28 20.60 1.33
C GLU A 437 4.73 21.75 0.46
#